data_a78497f27d6e2413a75455d925f10e30
#
_entry.id   a78497f27d6e2413a75455d925f10e30
#
_cell.length_a   1.000
_cell.length_b   1.000
_cell.length_c   1.000
_cell.angle_alpha   90.00
_cell.angle_beta   90.00
_cell.angle_gamma   90.00
#
_symmetry.space_group_name_H-M   'P 1'
#
loop_
_entity.id
_entity.type
_entity.pdbx_description
1 polymer ?
#
loop_
_entity_poly.entity_id
_entity_poly.type
_entity_poly.pdbx_seq_one_letter_code
_entity_poly.pdbx_strand_id
1 'polypeptide(L)'
;EAVQACLDWVLMPANEIIGIEPVRERAITAEKLAINAVMAGCLPAHFPVVVAAMMAMLKDEFLLHGTTASTGGCAILVILNGSIRKEIGARSDFNVLGSSDRATSVIGRAIRLALINILQVSPGAIDRSTLGHPGKISYCIAEDEEGSDWSSLAESRDIPKDASAVTVLAACAPRQIMNEWTSKPEEILDTYAAEMRANMRNYSIWSGNYVVVMAPQHREHMRVAGWGRKEIANYLFEKARVKRSEWATVGKGSVIRDKGDTEYCALPSPDHLLLVAAGGPAGGFGAIIPPWLGTKSQAVTAAIGVCLDCEPPPLTK
;
A
#
# COMPACT_ATOMS: atom_id res chain seq x y z
N GLU A 1 28.96 -3.10 11.57
CA GLU A 1 29.10 -3.81 10.28
C GLU A 1 27.79 -3.82 9.47
N ALA A 2 26.68 -4.42 9.96
CA ALA A 2 25.44 -4.53 9.22
C ALA A 2 24.83 -3.17 8.80
N VAL A 3 24.85 -2.18 9.67
CA VAL A 3 24.39 -0.82 9.35
C VAL A 3 25.25 -0.20 8.25
N GLN A 4 26.58 -0.34 8.34
CA GLN A 4 27.49 0.16 7.33
C GLN A 4 27.24 -0.54 5.98
N ALA A 5 27.03 -1.84 5.95
CA ALA A 5 26.69 -2.57 4.73
C ALA A 5 25.40 -2.08 4.07
N CYS A 6 24.39 -1.66 4.84
CA CYS A 6 23.19 -1.03 4.30
C CYS A 6 23.50 0.34 3.67
N LEU A 7 24.33 1.15 4.33
CA LEU A 7 24.74 2.48 3.82
C LEU A 7 25.59 2.37 2.55
N ASP A 8 26.54 1.44 2.55
CA ASP A 8 27.39 1.17 1.38
C ASP A 8 26.56 0.71 0.17
N TRP A 9 25.51 -0.10 0.41
CA TRP A 9 24.63 -0.58 -0.65
C TRP A 9 23.89 0.54 -1.39
N VAL A 10 23.53 1.61 -0.71
CA VAL A 10 22.85 2.78 -1.28
C VAL A 10 23.80 3.96 -1.52
N LEU A 11 25.09 3.79 -1.27
CA LEU A 11 26.14 4.81 -1.39
C LEU A 11 25.79 6.10 -0.63
N MET A 12 25.19 6.00 0.54
CA MET A 12 24.79 7.15 1.37
C MET A 12 25.73 7.31 2.57
N PRO A 13 26.25 8.51 2.81
CA PRO A 13 26.93 8.81 4.06
C PRO A 13 25.95 8.67 5.26
N ALA A 14 26.48 8.25 6.41
CA ALA A 14 25.68 8.01 7.62
C ALA A 14 24.86 9.23 8.06
N ASN A 15 25.41 10.42 7.92
CA ASN A 15 24.80 11.70 8.29
C ASN A 15 23.93 12.34 7.22
N GLU A 16 23.79 11.71 6.06
CA GLU A 16 22.90 12.22 5.01
C GLU A 16 21.46 12.29 5.50
N ILE A 17 20.81 13.43 5.25
CA ILE A 17 19.42 13.64 5.60
C ILE A 17 18.54 13.18 4.44
N ILE A 18 17.90 12.02 4.60
CA ILE A 18 16.94 11.46 3.64
C ILE A 18 15.71 12.38 3.52
N GLY A 19 15.34 13.03 4.62
CA GLY A 19 14.28 14.02 4.65
C GLY A 19 13.94 14.45 6.08
N ILE A 20 12.99 15.40 6.17
CA ILE A 20 12.53 15.97 7.44
C ILE A 20 11.03 15.80 7.53
N GLU A 21 10.53 15.23 8.63
CA GLU A 21 9.10 15.17 8.90
C GLU A 21 8.57 16.60 9.12
N PRO A 22 7.62 17.07 8.27
CA PRO A 22 7.39 18.51 8.09
C PRO A 22 6.72 19.20 9.27
N VAL A 23 5.98 18.48 10.12
CA VAL A 23 5.19 19.08 11.21
C VAL A 23 6.00 19.20 12.50
N ARG A 24 6.83 18.21 12.82
CA ARG A 24 7.66 18.18 14.04
C ARG A 24 9.13 18.42 13.76
N GLU A 25 9.48 18.68 12.51
CA GLU A 25 10.83 19.01 12.03
C GLU A 25 11.88 17.96 12.42
N ARG A 26 11.48 16.65 12.38
CA ARG A 26 12.38 15.55 12.73
C ARG A 26 13.16 15.10 11.51
N ALA A 27 14.48 15.28 11.58
CA ALA A 27 15.39 14.80 10.54
C ALA A 27 15.54 13.28 10.59
N ILE A 28 15.46 12.65 9.44
CA ILE A 28 15.65 11.22 9.19
C ILE A 28 17.01 11.07 8.50
N THR A 29 18.03 10.64 9.23
CA THR A 29 19.34 10.37 8.64
C THR A 29 19.42 8.95 8.09
N ALA A 30 20.29 8.76 7.09
CA ALA A 30 20.54 7.44 6.50
C ALA A 30 20.94 6.40 7.55
N GLU A 31 21.81 6.78 8.50
CA GLU A 31 22.23 5.90 9.59
C GLU A 31 21.05 5.47 10.48
N LYS A 32 20.22 6.42 10.93
CA LYS A 32 19.06 6.08 11.77
C LYS A 32 18.09 5.17 11.05
N LEU A 33 17.87 5.38 9.76
CA LEU A 33 17.01 4.53 8.95
C LEU A 33 17.64 3.13 8.78
N ALA A 34 18.95 3.05 8.50
CA ALA A 34 19.67 1.78 8.39
C ALA A 34 19.68 0.98 9.71
N ILE A 35 19.85 1.64 10.86
CA ILE A 35 19.73 1.00 12.18
C ILE A 35 18.37 0.32 12.33
N ASN A 36 17.27 0.99 11.98
CA ASN A 36 15.92 0.42 12.09
C ASN A 36 15.69 -0.70 11.08
N ALA A 37 16.26 -0.61 9.89
CA ALA A 37 16.22 -1.68 8.90
C ALA A 37 16.95 -2.94 9.40
N VAL A 38 18.16 -2.80 9.95
CA VAL A 38 18.92 -3.91 10.54
C VAL A 38 18.18 -4.52 11.74
N MET A 39 17.65 -3.70 12.63
CA MET A 39 16.82 -4.16 13.76
C MET A 39 15.58 -4.94 13.32
N ALA A 40 14.99 -4.60 12.17
CA ALA A 40 13.89 -5.33 11.58
C ALA A 40 14.31 -6.66 10.94
N GLY A 41 15.60 -6.87 10.69
CA GLY A 41 16.15 -8.04 10.01
C GLY A 41 16.37 -7.86 8.51
N CYS A 42 16.41 -6.61 8.02
CA CYS A 42 16.74 -6.32 6.63
C CYS A 42 18.18 -6.74 6.29
N LEU A 43 18.34 -7.26 5.08
CA LEU A 43 19.63 -7.36 4.42
C LEU A 43 19.96 -6.03 3.71
N PRO A 44 21.23 -5.77 3.35
CA PRO A 44 21.61 -4.58 2.60
C PRO A 44 20.77 -4.36 1.33
N ALA A 45 20.48 -5.41 0.58
CA ALA A 45 19.65 -5.36 -0.63
C ALA A 45 18.20 -4.90 -0.41
N HIS A 46 17.67 -4.97 0.84
CA HIS A 46 16.35 -4.45 1.18
C HIS A 46 16.35 -2.94 1.45
N PHE A 47 17.50 -2.38 1.75
CA PHE A 47 17.61 -1.01 2.24
C PHE A 47 17.21 0.04 1.20
N PRO A 48 17.51 -0.08 -0.11
CA PRO A 48 17.01 0.84 -1.14
C PRO A 48 15.48 0.98 -1.13
N VAL A 49 14.77 -0.12 -0.89
CA VAL A 49 13.30 -0.13 -0.78
C VAL A 49 12.83 0.68 0.43
N VAL A 50 13.48 0.49 1.57
CA VAL A 50 13.15 1.22 2.81
C VAL A 50 13.39 2.72 2.65
N VAL A 51 14.49 3.11 1.98
CA VAL A 51 14.80 4.51 1.66
C VAL A 51 13.73 5.10 0.75
N ALA A 52 13.42 4.45 -0.38
CA ALA A 52 12.43 4.93 -1.33
C ALA A 52 11.03 5.05 -0.69
N ALA A 53 10.63 4.07 0.12
CA ALA A 53 9.37 4.13 0.86
C ALA A 53 9.34 5.31 1.85
N MET A 54 10.43 5.57 2.57
CA MET A 54 10.52 6.71 3.48
C MET A 54 10.43 8.03 2.72
N MET A 55 11.13 8.18 1.60
CA MET A 55 11.06 9.37 0.76
C MET A 55 9.65 9.60 0.19
N ALA A 56 8.97 8.54 -0.24
CA ALA A 56 7.59 8.62 -0.70
C ALA A 56 6.63 9.05 0.41
N MET A 57 6.81 8.56 1.64
CA MET A 57 6.00 8.95 2.81
C MET A 57 6.20 10.42 3.22
N LEU A 58 7.33 11.03 2.88
CA LEU A 58 7.63 12.45 3.17
C LEU A 58 7.03 13.42 2.14
N LYS A 59 6.44 12.94 1.06
CA LYS A 59 5.69 13.78 0.14
C LYS A 59 4.41 14.29 0.78
N ASP A 60 4.04 15.53 0.48
CA ASP A 60 2.89 16.21 1.08
C ASP A 60 1.58 15.44 0.86
N GLU A 61 1.44 14.81 -0.29
CA GLU A 61 0.25 14.03 -0.66
C GLU A 61 0.01 12.82 0.25
N PHE A 62 1.07 12.27 0.85
CA PHE A 62 0.97 11.14 1.77
C PHE A 62 0.37 11.55 3.13
N LEU A 63 0.59 12.78 3.56
CA LEU A 63 0.14 13.32 4.84
C LEU A 63 0.69 12.54 6.05
N LEU A 64 2.02 12.38 6.14
CA LEU A 64 2.69 11.51 7.12
C LEU A 64 2.30 11.80 8.57
N HIS A 65 2.28 13.08 8.98
CA HIS A 65 1.91 13.44 10.35
C HIS A 65 0.48 13.02 10.69
N GLY A 66 -0.48 13.36 9.82
CA GLY A 66 -1.89 13.00 10.01
C GLY A 66 -2.08 11.48 10.11
N THR A 67 -1.41 10.73 9.22
CA THR A 67 -1.42 9.26 9.19
C THR A 67 -0.93 8.66 10.51
N THR A 68 0.16 9.20 11.05
CA THR A 68 0.80 8.65 12.26
C THR A 68 0.13 9.09 13.56
N ALA A 69 -0.58 10.22 13.58
CA ALA A 69 -1.24 10.78 14.76
C ALA A 69 -2.75 10.48 14.84
N SER A 70 -3.29 9.70 13.91
CA SER A 70 -4.73 9.43 13.81
C SER A 70 -5.27 8.52 14.91
N THR A 71 -6.54 8.72 15.26
CA THR A 71 -7.35 7.79 16.05
C THR A 71 -7.86 6.59 15.23
N GLY A 72 -7.83 6.69 13.90
CA GLY A 72 -8.37 5.71 12.95
C GLY A 72 -7.53 4.44 12.76
N GLY A 73 -6.30 4.41 13.25
CA GLY A 73 -5.50 3.18 13.36
C GLY A 73 -4.99 2.58 12.06
N CYS A 74 -4.75 3.39 11.02
CA CYS A 74 -4.15 2.92 9.78
C CYS A 74 -2.70 2.45 9.94
N ALA A 75 -2.23 1.68 8.98
CA ALA A 75 -0.84 1.27 8.81
C ALA A 75 -0.29 1.71 7.45
N ILE A 76 1.01 1.72 7.32
CA ILE A 76 1.67 2.04 6.05
C ILE A 76 1.74 0.76 5.21
N LEU A 77 0.94 0.71 4.15
CA LEU A 77 1.07 -0.32 3.12
C LEU A 77 2.18 0.08 2.15
N VAL A 78 3.07 -0.86 1.87
CA VAL A 78 4.13 -0.75 0.87
C VAL A 78 3.87 -1.78 -0.21
N ILE A 79 3.79 -1.37 -1.47
CA ILE A 79 3.61 -2.26 -2.63
C ILE A 79 4.87 -2.17 -3.48
N LEU A 80 5.45 -3.32 -3.81
CA LEU A 80 6.70 -3.45 -4.55
C LEU A 80 6.45 -3.77 -6.01
N ASN A 81 7.13 -3.06 -6.90
CA ASN A 81 7.12 -3.27 -8.34
C ASN A 81 8.54 -3.33 -8.92
N GLY A 82 8.67 -3.95 -10.10
CA GLY A 82 9.91 -4.04 -10.85
C GLY A 82 10.82 -5.20 -10.46
N SER A 83 12.05 -5.22 -11.01
CA SER A 83 13.02 -6.32 -10.82
C SER A 83 13.44 -6.54 -9.38
N ILE A 84 13.44 -5.49 -8.58
CA ILE A 84 13.82 -5.53 -7.16
C ILE A 84 13.06 -6.62 -6.39
N ARG A 85 11.81 -6.92 -6.74
CA ARG A 85 11.00 -7.97 -6.12
C ARG A 85 11.73 -9.32 -6.16
N LYS A 86 12.27 -9.68 -7.34
CA LYS A 86 13.02 -10.93 -7.54
C LYS A 86 14.38 -10.88 -6.88
N GLU A 87 15.08 -9.78 -6.99
CA GLU A 87 16.43 -9.58 -6.44
C GLU A 87 16.46 -9.77 -4.92
N ILE A 88 15.43 -9.29 -4.22
CA ILE A 88 15.32 -9.42 -2.76
C ILE A 88 14.50 -10.63 -2.30
N GLY A 89 13.94 -11.40 -3.23
CA GLY A 89 13.11 -12.58 -2.93
C GLY A 89 11.74 -12.25 -2.34
N ALA A 90 11.17 -11.09 -2.71
CA ALA A 90 9.81 -10.72 -2.33
C ALA A 90 8.79 -11.52 -3.16
N ARG A 91 7.93 -12.28 -2.48
CA ARG A 91 6.93 -13.13 -3.12
C ARG A 91 5.61 -12.39 -3.31
N SER A 92 4.95 -12.70 -4.42
CA SER A 92 3.65 -12.15 -4.80
C SER A 92 2.52 -13.19 -4.82
N ASP A 93 2.83 -14.42 -4.44
CA ASP A 93 1.95 -15.59 -4.52
C ASP A 93 1.25 -15.91 -3.17
N PHE A 94 1.28 -17.14 -2.71
CA PHE A 94 0.59 -17.61 -1.51
C PHE A 94 0.88 -16.75 -0.27
N ASN A 95 -0.18 -16.44 0.48
CA ASN A 95 -0.12 -15.63 1.71
C ASN A 95 0.45 -14.21 1.54
N VAL A 96 0.32 -13.62 0.36
CA VAL A 96 0.89 -12.29 0.06
C VAL A 96 0.54 -11.22 1.10
N LEU A 97 -0.66 -11.26 1.68
CA LEU A 97 -1.09 -10.34 2.75
C LEU A 97 -0.67 -10.80 4.16
N GLY A 98 -0.08 -11.98 4.27
CA GLY A 98 0.34 -12.60 5.54
C GLY A 98 1.85 -12.62 5.75
N SER A 99 2.65 -11.81 5.03
CA SER A 99 4.11 -11.80 5.09
C SER A 99 4.71 -13.16 4.74
N SER A 100 4.58 -13.57 3.49
CA SER A 100 4.95 -14.89 2.98
C SER A 100 6.46 -15.15 2.87
N ASP A 101 7.27 -14.11 2.98
CA ASP A 101 8.72 -14.15 2.81
C ASP A 101 9.45 -13.18 3.75
N ARG A 102 10.79 -13.30 3.79
CA ARG A 102 11.61 -12.43 4.62
C ARG A 102 11.53 -10.97 4.17
N ALA A 103 11.66 -10.71 2.87
CA ALA A 103 11.79 -9.35 2.34
C ALA A 103 10.57 -8.50 2.70
N THR A 104 9.36 -8.96 2.36
CA THR A 104 8.13 -8.24 2.67
C THR A 104 7.91 -8.10 4.17
N SER A 105 8.25 -9.14 4.96
CA SER A 105 8.12 -9.10 6.42
C SER A 105 9.01 -8.04 7.05
N VAL A 106 10.31 -7.98 6.67
CA VAL A 106 11.26 -7.08 7.31
C VAL A 106 11.19 -5.65 6.78
N ILE A 107 10.83 -5.42 5.51
CA ILE A 107 10.66 -4.08 4.94
C ILE A 107 9.52 -3.34 5.64
N GLY A 108 8.33 -3.94 5.70
CA GLY A 108 7.20 -3.33 6.42
C GLY A 108 7.53 -3.09 7.89
N ARG A 109 8.25 -4.04 8.54
CA ARG A 109 8.71 -3.89 9.92
C ARG A 109 9.71 -2.76 10.10
N ALA A 110 10.64 -2.57 9.16
CA ALA A 110 11.62 -1.48 9.19
C ALA A 110 10.94 -0.10 9.16
N ILE A 111 9.95 0.07 8.30
CA ILE A 111 9.14 1.28 8.24
C ILE A 111 8.47 1.54 9.60
N ARG A 112 7.84 0.53 10.22
CA ARG A 112 7.21 0.72 11.54
C ARG A 112 8.22 1.07 12.62
N LEU A 113 9.39 0.44 12.65
CA LEU A 113 10.44 0.76 13.61
C LEU A 113 10.97 2.17 13.41
N ALA A 114 11.16 2.61 12.17
CA ALA A 114 11.57 3.98 11.87
C ALA A 114 10.55 5.01 12.38
N LEU A 115 9.25 4.76 12.19
CA LEU A 115 8.19 5.62 12.76
C LEU A 115 8.27 5.71 14.28
N ILE A 116 8.51 4.59 14.97
CA ILE A 116 8.60 4.56 16.43
C ILE A 116 9.88 5.23 16.93
N ASN A 117 11.02 4.83 16.40
CA ASN A 117 12.32 5.17 16.97
C ASN A 117 12.86 6.53 16.48
N ILE A 118 12.63 6.88 15.22
CA ILE A 118 13.09 8.16 14.65
C ILE A 118 12.03 9.23 14.86
N LEU A 119 10.79 8.95 14.46
CA LEU A 119 9.71 9.92 14.51
C LEU A 119 8.93 9.89 15.84
N GLN A 120 9.29 9.01 16.78
CA GLN A 120 8.68 8.88 18.10
C GLN A 120 7.14 8.69 18.05
N VAL A 121 6.68 7.94 17.07
CA VAL A 121 5.27 7.60 16.89
C VAL A 121 4.92 6.41 17.81
N SER A 122 4.89 6.68 19.11
CA SER A 122 4.60 5.67 20.13
C SER A 122 3.12 5.60 20.44
N PRO A 123 2.57 4.39 20.67
CA PRO A 123 1.16 4.21 21.08
C PRO A 123 0.83 4.98 22.37
N GLY A 124 -0.29 5.68 22.36
CA GLY A 124 -0.75 6.51 23.47
C GLY A 124 -0.10 7.90 23.55
N ALA A 125 1.00 8.13 22.81
CA ALA A 125 1.61 9.45 22.65
C ALA A 125 1.18 10.07 21.31
N ILE A 126 2.03 9.99 20.26
CA ILE A 126 1.67 10.49 18.93
C ILE A 126 0.69 9.54 18.25
N ASP A 127 0.93 8.24 18.27
CA ASP A 127 -0.01 7.24 17.74
C ASP A 127 -1.26 7.15 18.65
N ARG A 128 -2.33 7.77 18.21
CA ARG A 128 -3.60 7.82 18.94
C ARG A 128 -4.60 6.77 18.48
N SER A 129 -4.17 5.80 17.71
CA SER A 129 -5.02 4.74 17.18
C SER A 129 -5.79 4.03 18.28
N THR A 130 -7.12 4.04 18.19
CA THR A 130 -7.99 3.40 19.18
C THR A 130 -7.77 1.89 19.21
N LEU A 131 -7.68 1.26 18.05
CA LEU A 131 -7.44 -0.19 17.92
C LEU A 131 -6.16 -0.50 17.16
N GLY A 132 -5.92 0.17 16.03
CA GLY A 132 -4.91 -0.25 15.06
C GLY A 132 -5.31 -1.56 14.36
N HIS A 133 -4.36 -2.17 13.65
CA HIS A 133 -4.54 -3.49 13.05
C HIS A 133 -3.16 -4.16 12.84
N PRO A 134 -3.11 -5.49 12.57
CA PRO A 134 -1.84 -6.23 12.44
C PRO A 134 -0.85 -5.67 11.43
N GLY A 135 -1.31 -5.00 10.36
CA GLY A 135 -0.45 -4.32 9.39
C GLY A 135 0.47 -3.25 10.01
N LYS A 136 0.19 -2.78 11.23
CA LYS A 136 1.12 -1.91 11.96
C LYS A 136 2.41 -2.63 12.39
N ILE A 137 2.44 -3.94 12.42
CA ILE A 137 3.66 -4.72 12.68
C ILE A 137 4.53 -4.74 11.43
N SER A 138 3.92 -5.11 10.29
CA SER A 138 4.51 -5.12 8.95
C SER A 138 3.38 -5.13 7.92
N TYR A 139 3.50 -4.34 6.85
CA TYR A 139 2.49 -4.28 5.80
C TYR A 139 3.17 -3.99 4.46
N CYS A 140 3.74 -5.02 3.86
CA CYS A 140 4.43 -4.93 2.58
C CYS A 140 4.03 -6.11 1.72
N ILE A 141 3.73 -5.85 0.45
CA ILE A 141 3.37 -6.86 -0.55
C ILE A 141 4.13 -6.60 -1.85
N ALA A 142 4.28 -7.64 -2.67
CA ALA A 142 4.81 -7.52 -4.02
C ALA A 142 3.71 -7.81 -5.05
N GLU A 143 3.75 -7.13 -6.20
CA GLU A 143 2.85 -7.40 -7.32
C GLU A 143 3.35 -8.58 -8.15
N ASP A 144 2.44 -9.41 -8.63
CA ASP A 144 2.69 -10.52 -9.56
C ASP A 144 2.65 -10.01 -11.00
N GLU A 145 3.76 -9.41 -11.45
CA GLU A 145 3.85 -8.80 -12.77
C GLU A 145 3.98 -9.86 -13.88
N GLU A 146 4.62 -10.99 -13.59
CA GLU A 146 4.84 -12.08 -14.54
C GLU A 146 3.61 -12.94 -14.75
N GLY A 147 2.79 -13.09 -13.73
CA GLY A 147 1.54 -13.84 -13.78
C GLY A 147 0.33 -13.01 -14.18
N SER A 148 0.54 -11.80 -14.72
CA SER A 148 -0.52 -10.86 -15.09
C SER A 148 -0.30 -10.29 -16.49
N ASP A 149 -1.36 -10.20 -17.29
CA ASP A 149 -1.36 -9.50 -18.59
C ASP A 149 -1.53 -7.98 -18.42
N TRP A 150 -1.74 -7.51 -17.21
CA TRP A 150 -1.85 -6.07 -16.93
C TRP A 150 -0.49 -5.41 -16.86
N SER A 151 -0.38 -4.14 -17.27
CA SER A 151 0.75 -3.30 -16.86
C SER A 151 0.85 -3.30 -15.33
N SER A 152 2.04 -3.14 -14.79
CA SER A 152 2.19 -3.08 -13.32
C SER A 152 1.47 -1.88 -12.71
N LEU A 153 1.24 -1.92 -11.39
CA LEU A 153 0.73 -0.76 -10.67
C LEU A 153 1.66 0.45 -10.87
N ALA A 154 2.97 0.24 -10.82
CA ALA A 154 3.95 1.31 -11.00
C ALA A 154 3.86 1.93 -12.40
N GLU A 155 3.75 1.12 -13.47
CA GLU A 155 3.54 1.62 -14.83
C GLU A 155 2.25 2.44 -14.96
N SER A 156 1.16 2.01 -14.31
CA SER A 156 -0.11 2.75 -14.29
C SER A 156 -0.02 4.09 -13.53
N ARG A 157 1.12 4.35 -12.88
CA ARG A 157 1.43 5.55 -12.11
C ARG A 157 2.69 6.26 -12.63
N ASP A 158 2.89 6.18 -13.94
CA ASP A 158 3.93 6.90 -14.69
C ASP A 158 5.37 6.51 -14.34
N ILE A 159 5.59 5.33 -13.77
CA ILE A 159 6.94 4.78 -13.58
C ILE A 159 7.34 3.98 -14.84
N PRO A 160 8.52 4.19 -15.40
CA PRO A 160 9.00 3.40 -16.52
C PRO A 160 8.99 1.89 -16.23
N LYS A 161 8.64 1.08 -17.23
CA LYS A 161 8.52 -0.38 -17.11
C LYS A 161 9.77 -1.06 -16.55
N ASP A 162 10.94 -0.55 -16.88
CA ASP A 162 12.23 -1.12 -16.48
C ASP A 162 12.70 -0.63 -15.10
N ALA A 163 11.94 0.26 -14.46
CA ALA A 163 12.28 0.80 -13.15
C ALA A 163 11.60 0.00 -12.03
N SER A 164 12.34 -0.26 -10.97
CA SER A 164 11.77 -0.73 -9.72
C SER A 164 11.15 0.42 -8.94
N ALA A 165 10.04 0.15 -8.27
CA ALA A 165 9.31 1.19 -7.54
C ALA A 165 8.66 0.67 -6.26
N VAL A 166 8.34 1.62 -5.38
CA VAL A 166 7.46 1.42 -4.24
C VAL A 166 6.24 2.33 -4.37
N THR A 167 5.08 1.79 -4.01
CA THR A 167 3.89 2.61 -3.76
C THR A 167 3.55 2.52 -2.29
N VAL A 168 3.42 3.66 -1.61
CA VAL A 168 3.04 3.74 -0.20
C VAL A 168 1.64 4.32 -0.04
N LEU A 169 0.89 3.78 0.90
CA LEU A 169 -0.48 4.20 1.20
C LEU A 169 -0.76 4.07 2.69
N ALA A 170 -1.42 5.08 3.28
CA ALA A 170 -2.03 4.95 4.61
C ALA A 170 -3.32 4.13 4.50
N ALA A 171 -3.28 2.89 4.95
CA ALA A 171 -4.30 1.90 4.67
C ALA A 171 -4.92 1.29 5.94
N CYS A 172 -6.18 0.92 5.83
CA CYS A 172 -6.87 0.08 6.81
C CYS A 172 -6.49 -1.39 6.62
N ALA A 173 -7.01 -2.27 7.49
CA ALA A 173 -6.81 -3.70 7.36
C ALA A 173 -7.44 -4.25 6.06
N PRO A 174 -6.80 -5.24 5.41
CA PRO A 174 -7.36 -5.90 4.25
C PRO A 174 -8.65 -6.65 4.64
N ARG A 175 -9.59 -6.67 3.71
CA ARG A 175 -10.84 -7.41 3.81
C ARG A 175 -10.89 -8.41 2.68
N GLN A 176 -10.83 -9.68 3.00
CA GLN A 176 -10.85 -10.75 2.02
C GLN A 176 -12.24 -10.89 1.38
N ILE A 177 -12.23 -11.22 0.12
CA ILE A 177 -13.40 -11.50 -0.71
C ILE A 177 -13.24 -12.90 -1.27
N MET A 178 -14.32 -13.65 -1.33
CA MET A 178 -14.38 -14.95 -1.99
C MET A 178 -15.55 -14.98 -2.95
N ASN A 179 -15.29 -15.32 -4.21
CA ASN A 179 -16.33 -15.64 -5.18
C ASN A 179 -15.80 -16.69 -6.16
N GLU A 180 -16.22 -17.94 -5.97
CA GLU A 180 -15.82 -19.11 -6.77
C GLU A 180 -16.95 -19.66 -7.64
N TRP A 181 -18.12 -19.00 -7.61
CA TRP A 181 -19.35 -19.55 -8.19
C TRP A 181 -19.69 -18.99 -9.56
N THR A 182 -18.92 -18.03 -10.05
CA THR A 182 -19.15 -17.40 -11.34
C THR A 182 -17.83 -17.07 -12.03
N SER A 183 -17.88 -17.03 -13.37
CA SER A 183 -16.79 -16.55 -14.22
C SER A 183 -17.09 -15.19 -14.85
N LYS A 184 -18.25 -14.58 -14.53
CA LYS A 184 -18.64 -13.28 -15.09
C LYS A 184 -17.97 -12.15 -14.32
N PRO A 185 -17.23 -11.27 -15.01
CA PRO A 185 -16.54 -10.13 -14.38
C PRO A 185 -17.45 -9.29 -13.50
N GLU A 186 -18.66 -8.97 -13.98
CA GLU A 186 -19.60 -8.13 -13.27
C GLU A 186 -20.02 -8.73 -11.92
N GLU A 187 -20.35 -10.02 -11.90
CA GLU A 187 -20.77 -10.71 -10.68
C GLU A 187 -19.60 -10.85 -9.68
N ILE A 188 -18.37 -11.05 -10.18
CA ILE A 188 -17.17 -11.04 -9.33
C ILE A 188 -16.95 -9.64 -8.76
N LEU A 189 -16.95 -8.61 -9.60
CA LEU A 189 -16.67 -7.23 -9.19
C LEU A 189 -17.78 -6.64 -8.32
N ASP A 190 -19.01 -7.12 -8.41
CA ASP A 190 -20.09 -6.73 -7.49
C ASP A 190 -19.78 -7.13 -6.04
N THR A 191 -19.04 -8.23 -5.81
CA THR A 191 -18.58 -8.59 -4.45
C THR A 191 -17.51 -7.62 -3.94
N TYR A 192 -16.61 -7.16 -4.80
CA TYR A 192 -15.63 -6.12 -4.45
C TYR A 192 -16.31 -4.77 -4.18
N ALA A 193 -17.23 -4.36 -5.05
CA ALA A 193 -18.01 -3.13 -4.87
C ALA A 193 -18.83 -3.14 -3.58
N ALA A 194 -19.43 -4.30 -3.23
CA ALA A 194 -20.18 -4.46 -1.98
C ALA A 194 -19.29 -4.21 -0.75
N GLU A 195 -18.05 -4.71 -0.75
CA GLU A 195 -17.11 -4.48 0.36
C GLU A 195 -16.64 -3.02 0.43
N MET A 196 -16.40 -2.36 -0.73
CA MET A 196 -16.10 -0.93 -0.78
C MET A 196 -17.25 -0.10 -0.21
N ARG A 197 -18.50 -0.42 -0.56
CA ARG A 197 -19.71 0.22 -0.02
C ARG A 197 -19.84 -0.03 1.49
N ALA A 198 -19.58 -1.26 1.94
CA ALA A 198 -19.60 -1.60 3.36
C ALA A 198 -18.58 -0.78 4.15
N ASN A 199 -17.38 -0.56 3.60
CA ASN A 199 -16.37 0.30 4.22
C ASN A 199 -16.85 1.76 4.33
N MET A 200 -17.43 2.32 3.28
CA MET A 200 -17.99 3.67 3.31
C MET A 200 -19.08 3.80 4.36
N ARG A 201 -19.96 2.82 4.45
CA ARG A 201 -21.04 2.82 5.44
C ARG A 201 -20.52 2.67 6.86
N ASN A 202 -19.61 1.75 7.10
CA ASN A 202 -19.20 1.31 8.45
C ASN A 202 -18.01 2.08 9.00
N TYR A 203 -17.08 2.54 8.15
CA TYR A 203 -15.83 3.18 8.57
C TYR A 203 -15.74 4.63 8.11
N SER A 204 -15.55 4.90 6.82
CA SER A 204 -15.26 6.22 6.29
C SER A 204 -16.32 6.69 5.30
N ILE A 205 -16.74 7.95 5.41
CA ILE A 205 -17.64 8.60 4.46
C ILE A 205 -16.87 9.26 3.29
N TRP A 206 -15.56 9.27 3.34
CA TRP A 206 -14.72 9.93 2.33
C TRP A 206 -14.29 8.94 1.26
N SER A 207 -14.33 9.39 0.02
CA SER A 207 -13.70 8.72 -1.12
C SER A 207 -12.17 8.79 -1.02
N GLY A 208 -11.45 7.81 -1.57
CA GLY A 208 -9.98 7.79 -1.53
C GLY A 208 -9.37 6.68 -2.38
N ASN A 209 -8.07 6.44 -2.22
CA ASN A 209 -7.36 5.37 -2.90
C ASN A 209 -7.69 4.01 -2.28
N TYR A 210 -8.50 3.21 -2.96
CA TYR A 210 -8.71 1.81 -2.58
C TYR A 210 -7.69 0.92 -3.30
N VAL A 211 -7.12 -0.05 -2.58
CA VAL A 211 -6.35 -1.11 -3.21
C VAL A 211 -7.24 -2.32 -3.38
N VAL A 212 -7.26 -2.84 -4.61
CA VAL A 212 -7.86 -4.13 -4.96
C VAL A 212 -6.74 -5.12 -5.22
N VAL A 213 -6.63 -6.14 -4.38
CA VAL A 213 -5.72 -7.27 -4.60
C VAL A 213 -6.52 -8.38 -5.25
N MET A 214 -6.11 -8.82 -6.44
CA MET A 214 -6.83 -9.83 -7.21
C MET A 214 -5.95 -11.04 -7.48
N ALA A 215 -6.36 -12.20 -6.96
CA ALA A 215 -5.66 -13.47 -7.14
C ALA A 215 -5.87 -14.06 -8.55
N PRO A 216 -5.04 -15.03 -8.99
CA PRO A 216 -5.01 -15.52 -10.36
C PRO A 216 -6.36 -15.96 -10.93
N GLN A 217 -7.21 -16.64 -10.17
CA GLN A 217 -8.50 -17.12 -10.68
C GLN A 217 -9.42 -15.96 -11.11
N HIS A 218 -9.56 -14.93 -10.31
CA HIS A 218 -10.37 -13.75 -10.69
C HIS A 218 -9.72 -13.01 -11.86
N ARG A 219 -8.39 -12.86 -11.89
CA ARG A 219 -7.68 -12.24 -13.02
C ARG A 219 -7.91 -12.99 -14.32
N GLU A 220 -7.89 -14.32 -14.28
CA GLU A 220 -8.15 -15.15 -15.47
C GLU A 220 -9.56 -14.94 -16.01
N HIS A 221 -10.57 -14.83 -15.14
CA HIS A 221 -11.94 -14.51 -15.59
C HIS A 221 -12.03 -13.11 -16.22
N MET A 222 -11.32 -12.11 -15.66
CA MET A 222 -11.22 -10.78 -16.27
C MET A 222 -10.54 -10.86 -17.64
N ARG A 223 -9.40 -11.55 -17.74
CA ARG A 223 -8.63 -11.73 -18.97
C ARG A 223 -9.46 -12.39 -20.08
N VAL A 224 -10.13 -13.48 -19.78
CA VAL A 224 -10.98 -14.21 -20.76
C VAL A 224 -12.12 -13.33 -21.28
N ALA A 225 -12.65 -12.45 -20.43
CA ALA A 225 -13.71 -11.51 -20.83
C ALA A 225 -13.17 -10.22 -21.48
N GLY A 226 -11.85 -10.06 -21.61
CA GLY A 226 -11.22 -8.87 -22.19
C GLY A 226 -11.22 -7.65 -21.28
N TRP A 227 -11.33 -7.84 -19.95
CA TRP A 227 -11.32 -6.75 -18.97
C TRP A 227 -9.92 -6.48 -18.45
N GLY A 228 -9.41 -5.29 -18.75
CA GLY A 228 -8.16 -4.77 -18.21
C GLY A 228 -8.36 -3.87 -16.99
N ARG A 229 -7.28 -3.20 -16.55
CA ARG A 229 -7.31 -2.25 -15.42
C ARG A 229 -8.40 -1.20 -15.56
N LYS A 230 -8.57 -0.65 -16.76
CA LYS A 230 -9.51 0.44 -17.03
C LYS A 230 -10.96 0.01 -16.88
N GLU A 231 -11.32 -1.14 -17.43
CA GLU A 231 -12.68 -1.69 -17.36
C GLU A 231 -13.03 -1.99 -15.90
N ILE A 232 -12.13 -2.64 -15.16
CA ILE A 232 -12.31 -2.96 -13.74
C ILE A 232 -12.47 -1.68 -12.91
N ALA A 233 -11.59 -0.69 -13.11
CA ALA A 233 -11.63 0.56 -12.37
C ALA A 233 -12.92 1.35 -12.64
N ASN A 234 -13.35 1.43 -13.91
CA ASN A 234 -14.60 2.09 -14.28
C ASN A 234 -15.80 1.39 -13.65
N TYR A 235 -15.84 0.06 -13.71
CA TYR A 235 -16.95 -0.71 -13.13
C TYR A 235 -17.06 -0.49 -11.62
N LEU A 236 -15.95 -0.61 -10.90
CA LEU A 236 -15.95 -0.37 -9.45
C LEU A 236 -16.28 1.08 -9.10
N PHE A 237 -15.81 2.06 -9.88
CA PHE A 237 -16.21 3.45 -9.71
C PHE A 237 -17.72 3.66 -9.85
N GLU A 238 -18.37 2.99 -10.81
CA GLU A 238 -19.81 3.09 -11.01
C GLU A 238 -20.61 2.34 -9.93
N LYS A 239 -20.11 1.22 -9.42
CA LYS A 239 -20.85 0.33 -8.51
C LYS A 239 -20.59 0.60 -7.02
N ALA A 240 -19.42 1.13 -6.65
CA ALA A 240 -19.08 1.38 -5.26
C ALA A 240 -19.63 2.71 -4.75
N ARG A 241 -20.96 2.82 -4.69
CA ARG A 241 -21.69 4.03 -4.30
C ARG A 241 -22.60 3.75 -3.11
N VAL A 242 -22.74 4.74 -2.23
CA VAL A 242 -23.60 4.68 -1.03
C VAL A 242 -24.48 5.91 -1.01
N LYS A 243 -25.79 5.72 -0.82
CA LYS A 243 -26.74 6.80 -0.67
C LYS A 243 -26.64 7.42 0.74
N ARG A 244 -26.91 8.70 0.84
CA ARG A 244 -26.96 9.40 2.13
C ARG A 244 -27.93 8.74 3.13
N SER A 245 -29.07 8.24 2.64
CA SER A 245 -30.05 7.50 3.44
C SER A 245 -29.46 6.24 4.09
N GLU A 246 -28.56 5.53 3.43
CA GLU A 246 -27.86 4.38 4.00
C GLU A 246 -26.95 4.77 5.17
N TRP A 247 -26.28 5.93 5.09
CA TRP A 247 -25.47 6.45 6.21
C TRP A 247 -26.32 6.89 7.40
N ALA A 248 -27.54 7.37 7.16
CA ALA A 248 -28.45 7.73 8.22
C ALA A 248 -28.80 6.53 9.12
N THR A 249 -28.87 5.32 8.55
CA THR A 249 -29.15 4.08 9.30
C THR A 249 -28.07 3.73 10.34
N VAL A 250 -26.88 4.28 10.21
CA VAL A 250 -25.75 4.10 11.15
C VAL A 250 -25.32 5.40 11.83
N GLY A 251 -26.23 6.39 11.90
CA GLY A 251 -26.02 7.65 12.60
C GLY A 251 -25.15 8.69 11.90
N LYS A 252 -24.73 8.43 10.64
CA LYS A 252 -23.82 9.33 9.89
C LYS A 252 -24.55 10.37 9.02
N GLY A 253 -25.86 10.35 8.97
CA GLY A 253 -26.64 11.26 8.12
C GLY A 253 -26.46 12.74 8.41
N SER A 254 -26.12 13.11 9.67
CA SER A 254 -25.85 14.50 10.06
C SER A 254 -24.45 15.01 9.71
N VAL A 255 -23.52 14.11 9.41
CA VAL A 255 -22.12 14.47 9.07
C VAL A 255 -22.03 15.08 7.67
N ILE A 256 -23.01 14.80 6.82
CA ILE A 256 -23.03 15.20 5.42
C ILE A 256 -23.96 16.41 5.27
N ARG A 257 -23.41 17.49 4.72
CA ARG A 257 -24.12 18.78 4.61
C ARG A 257 -25.20 18.79 3.54
N ASP A 258 -25.10 17.89 2.54
CA ASP A 258 -26.07 17.85 1.45
C ASP A 258 -27.46 17.43 1.94
N LYS A 259 -28.47 18.11 1.42
CA LYS A 259 -29.87 17.77 1.65
C LYS A 259 -30.35 16.89 0.49
N GLY A 260 -30.96 15.77 0.80
CA GLY A 260 -31.45 14.82 -0.19
C GLY A 260 -30.79 13.45 -0.13
N ASP A 261 -31.10 12.59 -1.10
CA ASP A 261 -30.57 11.23 -1.20
C ASP A 261 -29.44 11.16 -2.25
N THR A 262 -28.44 12.03 -2.08
CA THR A 262 -27.26 12.08 -2.93
C THR A 262 -26.45 10.78 -2.81
N GLU A 263 -25.90 10.30 -3.91
CA GLU A 263 -24.99 9.16 -3.95
C GLU A 263 -23.53 9.63 -3.86
N TYR A 264 -22.76 8.93 -3.07
CA TYR A 264 -21.34 9.18 -2.86
C TYR A 264 -20.52 7.97 -3.31
N CYS A 265 -19.48 8.21 -4.09
CA CYS A 265 -18.61 7.17 -4.60
C CYS A 265 -17.45 6.87 -3.63
N ALA A 266 -17.04 5.61 -3.56
CA ALA A 266 -15.86 5.19 -2.80
C ALA A 266 -14.56 5.78 -3.37
N LEU A 267 -14.51 5.95 -4.68
CA LEU A 267 -13.37 6.52 -5.42
C LEU A 267 -13.68 7.95 -5.86
N PRO A 268 -12.72 8.88 -5.82
CA PRO A 268 -12.88 10.21 -6.43
C PRO A 268 -12.98 10.15 -7.96
N SER A 269 -12.23 9.24 -8.58
CA SER A 269 -12.27 8.88 -10.00
C SER A 269 -11.77 7.44 -10.16
N PRO A 270 -11.94 6.81 -11.34
CA PRO A 270 -11.39 5.46 -11.59
C PRO A 270 -9.88 5.34 -11.33
N ASP A 271 -9.11 6.40 -11.59
CA ASP A 271 -7.65 6.42 -11.42
C ASP A 271 -7.20 6.31 -9.95
N HIS A 272 -8.12 6.48 -9.00
CA HIS A 272 -7.85 6.29 -7.58
C HIS A 272 -7.94 4.83 -7.15
N LEU A 273 -8.30 3.91 -8.06
CA LEU A 273 -8.22 2.48 -7.80
C LEU A 273 -6.80 1.97 -8.04
N LEU A 274 -6.20 1.40 -7.01
CA LEU A 274 -4.90 0.74 -7.07
C LEU A 274 -5.14 -0.76 -7.26
N LEU A 275 -5.16 -1.23 -8.49
CA LEU A 275 -5.36 -2.64 -8.80
C LEU A 275 -4.00 -3.36 -8.75
N VAL A 276 -3.89 -4.39 -7.91
CA VAL A 276 -2.67 -5.17 -7.69
C VAL A 276 -2.92 -6.63 -8.02
N ALA A 277 -2.16 -7.16 -8.94
CA ALA A 277 -2.13 -8.58 -9.22
C ALA A 277 -1.28 -9.25 -8.12
N ALA A 278 -1.88 -10.08 -7.26
CA ALA A 278 -1.15 -10.83 -6.25
C ALA A 278 -2.02 -11.94 -5.65
N GLY A 279 -1.37 -12.92 -5.04
CA GLY A 279 -2.03 -14.05 -4.40
C GLY A 279 -1.73 -15.38 -5.09
N GLY A 280 -1.91 -16.47 -4.36
CA GLY A 280 -1.73 -17.83 -4.87
C GLY A 280 -2.88 -18.28 -5.79
N PRO A 281 -2.68 -19.31 -6.63
CA PRO A 281 -3.67 -19.79 -7.59
C PRO A 281 -4.76 -20.68 -6.97
N ALA A 282 -4.85 -20.77 -5.68
CA ALA A 282 -5.77 -21.65 -4.96
C ALA A 282 -7.08 -20.92 -4.61
N GLY A 283 -8.05 -20.97 -5.52
CA GLY A 283 -9.41 -20.47 -5.30
C GLY A 283 -9.66 -19.03 -5.73
N GLY A 284 -10.95 -18.68 -5.82
CA GLY A 284 -11.47 -17.39 -6.25
C GLY A 284 -11.47 -16.36 -5.10
N PHE A 285 -10.29 -15.90 -4.71
CA PHE A 285 -10.11 -14.93 -3.64
C PHE A 285 -9.58 -13.60 -4.16
N GLY A 286 -9.81 -12.58 -3.38
CA GLY A 286 -9.23 -11.26 -3.52
C GLY A 286 -9.35 -10.47 -2.22
N ALA A 287 -8.94 -9.23 -2.24
CA ALA A 287 -9.09 -8.35 -1.09
C ALA A 287 -9.34 -6.91 -1.49
N ILE A 288 -10.09 -6.21 -0.66
CA ILE A 288 -10.16 -4.75 -0.63
C ILE A 288 -9.31 -4.26 0.53
N ILE A 289 -8.43 -3.32 0.26
CA ILE A 289 -7.68 -2.58 1.28
C ILE A 289 -8.17 -1.13 1.23
N PRO A 290 -9.00 -0.71 2.20
CA PRO A 290 -9.55 0.63 2.19
C PRO A 290 -8.51 1.70 2.58
N PRO A 291 -8.64 2.95 2.08
CA PRO A 291 -7.83 4.06 2.53
C PRO A 291 -8.17 4.45 3.98
N TRP A 292 -7.20 5.09 4.64
CA TRP A 292 -7.43 5.68 5.96
C TRP A 292 -8.32 6.92 5.91
N LEU A 293 -7.99 7.90 5.06
CA LEU A 293 -8.67 9.20 5.05
C LEU A 293 -8.69 9.79 3.64
N GLY A 294 -9.74 9.58 2.92
CA GLY A 294 -10.08 10.27 1.69
C GLY A 294 -8.93 10.84 0.84
N THR A 295 -9.24 11.87 0.09
CA THR A 295 -8.29 12.53 -0.83
C THR A 295 -7.19 13.35 -0.16
N LYS A 296 -7.26 13.55 1.16
CA LYS A 296 -6.21 14.29 1.89
C LYS A 296 -4.95 13.46 2.12
N SER A 297 -5.06 12.12 2.11
CA SER A 297 -3.93 11.22 2.18
C SER A 297 -3.99 10.31 0.96
N GLN A 298 -3.05 10.48 0.05
CA GLN A 298 -3.02 9.76 -1.22
C GLN A 298 -1.89 8.74 -1.26
N ALA A 299 -2.05 7.77 -2.16
CA ALA A 299 -0.97 6.87 -2.49
C ALA A 299 0.15 7.63 -3.21
N VAL A 300 1.38 7.39 -2.82
CA VAL A 300 2.56 7.97 -3.45
C VAL A 300 3.44 6.86 -4.01
N THR A 301 3.81 6.97 -5.29
CA THR A 301 4.73 6.04 -5.95
C THR A 301 6.05 6.72 -6.19
N ALA A 302 7.15 6.04 -5.87
CA ALA A 302 8.50 6.50 -6.08
C ALA A 302 9.34 5.39 -6.71
N ALA A 303 10.15 5.76 -7.71
CA ALA A 303 11.16 4.86 -8.24
C ALA A 303 12.21 4.55 -7.16
N ILE A 304 12.68 3.32 -7.13
CA ILE A 304 13.81 2.93 -6.29
C ILE A 304 15.07 3.34 -7.06
N GLY A 305 15.80 4.32 -6.51
CA GLY A 305 17.07 4.75 -7.06
C GLY A 305 18.09 3.62 -6.93
N VAL A 306 18.39 2.97 -8.04
CA VAL A 306 19.60 2.17 -8.18
C VAL A 306 20.62 3.08 -8.85
N CYS A 307 21.82 3.18 -8.28
CA CYS A 307 22.92 3.75 -9.04
C CYS A 307 23.13 2.83 -10.26
N LEU A 308 22.64 3.25 -11.43
CA LEU A 308 22.73 2.46 -12.65
C LEU A 308 24.18 2.22 -13.11
N ASP A 309 25.13 2.95 -12.54
CA ASP A 309 26.56 2.87 -12.83
C ASP A 309 27.40 2.15 -11.73
N CYS A 310 26.74 1.61 -10.70
CA CYS A 310 27.43 0.97 -9.59
C CYS A 310 27.22 -0.54 -9.64
N GLU A 311 28.30 -1.29 -9.79
CA GLU A 311 28.26 -2.73 -9.51
C GLU A 311 27.95 -2.93 -8.03
N PRO A 312 26.93 -3.74 -7.69
CA PRO A 312 26.64 -4.02 -6.28
C PRO A 312 27.85 -4.72 -5.63
N PRO A 313 28.20 -4.39 -4.39
CA PRO A 313 29.26 -5.10 -3.69
C PRO A 313 28.95 -6.60 -3.65
N PRO A 314 29.95 -7.49 -3.76
CA PRO A 314 29.72 -8.91 -3.76
C PRO A 314 29.04 -9.34 -2.45
N LEU A 315 27.95 -10.11 -2.58
CA LEU A 315 27.25 -10.69 -1.44
C LEU A 315 28.23 -11.56 -0.63
N THR A 316 28.69 -11.07 0.50
CA THR A 316 29.35 -11.91 1.49
C THR A 316 28.30 -12.82 2.12
N LYS A 317 28.49 -14.14 1.96
CA LYS A 317 27.62 -15.19 2.49
C LYS A 317 27.61 -15.20 4.02
#